data_24cbc01c18878172fb38967bc26f1ea2
#
_entry.id   24cbc01c18878172fb38967bc26f1ea2
#
_cell.length_a   1.000
_cell.length_b   1.000
_cell.length_c   1.000
_cell.angle_alpha   90.00
_cell.angle_beta   90.00
_cell.angle_gamma   90.00
#
_symmetry.space_group_name_H-M   'P 1'
#
loop_
_entity.id
_entity.type
_entity.pdbx_description
1 polymer ?
#
loop_
_entity_poly.entity_id
_entity_poly.type
_entity_poly.pdbx_seq_one_letter_code
_entity_poly.pdbx_strand_id
1 'polypeptide(L)'
;RNLVRYTASLKVPITYIYQFNREYINEFIEHIYIERENSAQTRNNYLSWLRIFAGYLLKHGYVDKKVTDGIDLIPKRSIKKQRTVISESDLIRLQEYLKTKNKRFLLACYILFYCFVRPKEISYIRIGDFNVKAGTLLLHSDYTKNHKDAVLTINRKIIELMIDCGSFSYPSDYYLFSDGLTPGPKWRSEKQFRDYWTHYVRKNLRFPVSYKFYSLKDTGVTSMLRARIDNISVRDQARHSSILITDIYTPHDIEQANPIIQKFDTVF
;
A
#
# COMPACT_ATOMS: atom_id res chain seq x y z
N ARG A 1 -14.37 -5.46 16.71
CA ARG A 1 -14.73 -4.11 17.20
C ARG A 1 -16.02 -3.56 16.54
N ASN A 2 -16.14 -3.59 15.21
CA ASN A 2 -17.36 -3.06 14.53
C ASN A 2 -18.59 -3.96 14.76
N LEU A 3 -18.42 -5.28 14.76
CA LEU A 3 -19.50 -6.20 15.11
C LEU A 3 -20.04 -5.94 16.53
N VAL A 4 -19.16 -5.78 17.52
CA VAL A 4 -19.54 -5.46 18.90
C VAL A 4 -20.29 -4.14 19.00
N ARG A 5 -19.87 -3.12 18.24
CA ARG A 5 -20.58 -1.83 18.21
C ARG A 5 -21.98 -1.96 17.58
N TYR A 6 -22.09 -2.73 16.52
CA TYR A 6 -23.38 -3.02 15.88
C TYR A 6 -24.30 -3.75 16.84
N THR A 7 -23.80 -4.84 17.49
CA THR A 7 -24.58 -5.56 18.51
C THR A 7 -25.11 -4.63 19.61
N ALA A 8 -24.24 -3.74 20.11
CA ALA A 8 -24.64 -2.78 21.15
C ALA A 8 -25.62 -1.70 20.68
N SER A 9 -25.77 -1.48 19.37
CA SER A 9 -26.74 -0.51 18.80
C SER A 9 -28.12 -1.12 18.53
N LEU A 10 -28.28 -2.43 18.64
CA LEU A 10 -29.57 -3.11 18.46
C LEU A 10 -30.51 -2.82 19.61
N LYS A 11 -31.82 -2.70 19.32
CA LYS A 11 -32.87 -2.55 20.36
C LYS A 11 -32.86 -3.74 21.33
N VAL A 12 -32.59 -4.94 20.82
CA VAL A 12 -32.44 -6.17 21.60
C VAL A 12 -31.03 -6.69 21.35
N PRO A 13 -30.08 -6.49 22.29
CA PRO A 13 -28.70 -6.96 22.14
C PRO A 13 -28.64 -8.49 22.08
N ILE A 14 -27.74 -9.01 21.25
CA ILE A 14 -27.39 -10.44 21.23
C ILE A 14 -26.64 -10.79 22.51
N THR A 15 -27.19 -11.76 23.26
CA THR A 15 -26.60 -12.24 24.51
C THR A 15 -26.08 -13.66 24.40
N TYR A 16 -26.73 -14.47 23.58
CA TYR A 16 -26.44 -15.90 23.45
C TYR A 16 -25.91 -16.24 22.06
N ILE A 17 -25.07 -17.26 21.99
CA ILE A 17 -24.40 -17.68 20.73
C ILE A 17 -25.39 -18.14 19.65
N TYR A 18 -26.53 -18.76 20.01
CA TYR A 18 -27.55 -19.20 19.06
C TYR A 18 -28.21 -18.03 18.29
N GLN A 19 -28.15 -16.82 18.84
CA GLN A 19 -28.63 -15.59 18.21
C GLN A 19 -27.65 -15.10 17.12
N PHE A 20 -26.39 -15.59 17.11
CA PHE A 20 -25.44 -15.38 16.03
C PHE A 20 -25.80 -16.32 14.87
N ASN A 21 -26.87 -16.01 14.18
CA ASN A 21 -27.46 -16.78 13.11
C ASN A 21 -27.27 -16.07 11.75
N ARG A 22 -27.79 -16.70 10.68
CA ARG A 22 -27.69 -16.17 9.31
C ARG A 22 -28.37 -14.81 9.14
N GLU A 23 -29.53 -14.62 9.77
CA GLU A 23 -30.33 -13.37 9.70
C GLU A 23 -29.52 -12.22 10.29
N TYR A 24 -29.03 -12.38 11.51
CA TYR A 24 -28.16 -11.39 12.15
C TYR A 24 -26.92 -11.04 11.34
N ILE A 25 -26.28 -12.03 10.69
CA ILE A 25 -25.12 -11.80 9.84
C ILE A 25 -25.50 -10.98 8.60
N ASN A 26 -26.64 -11.29 7.97
CA ASN A 26 -27.14 -10.51 6.83
C ASN A 26 -27.42 -9.07 7.22
N GLU A 27 -28.15 -8.84 8.32
CA GLU A 27 -28.42 -7.48 8.82
C GLU A 27 -27.14 -6.69 9.09
N PHE A 28 -26.16 -7.32 9.74
CA PHE A 28 -24.86 -6.68 9.97
C PHE A 28 -24.13 -6.32 8.67
N ILE A 29 -24.14 -7.23 7.68
CA ILE A 29 -23.51 -7.00 6.38
C ILE A 29 -24.24 -5.90 5.60
N GLU A 30 -25.56 -5.84 5.66
CA GLU A 30 -26.37 -4.78 5.05
C GLU A 30 -26.12 -3.44 5.74
N HIS A 31 -26.09 -3.41 7.06
CA HIS A 31 -25.70 -2.22 7.83
C HIS A 31 -24.32 -1.70 7.39
N ILE A 32 -23.33 -2.58 7.25
CA ILE A 32 -21.99 -2.18 6.80
C ILE A 32 -22.00 -1.63 5.37
N TYR A 33 -22.80 -2.22 4.47
CA TYR A 33 -22.79 -1.89 3.05
C TYR A 33 -23.72 -0.72 2.70
N ILE A 34 -24.94 -0.73 3.20
CA ILE A 34 -25.99 0.24 2.86
C ILE A 34 -25.93 1.43 3.81
N GLU A 35 -26.16 1.21 5.11
CA GLU A 35 -26.29 2.32 6.06
C GLU A 35 -24.97 3.06 6.31
N ARG A 36 -23.83 2.34 6.30
CA ARG A 36 -22.50 2.96 6.44
C ARG A 36 -21.84 3.29 5.10
N GLU A 37 -22.52 3.10 4.00
CA GLU A 37 -22.05 3.43 2.63
C GLU A 37 -20.63 2.92 2.33
N ASN A 38 -20.27 1.75 2.86
CA ASN A 38 -18.95 1.18 2.60
C ASN A 38 -18.90 0.53 1.22
N SER A 39 -17.68 0.44 0.66
CA SER A 39 -17.48 -0.21 -0.64
C SER A 39 -17.83 -1.70 -0.60
N ALA A 40 -18.21 -2.26 -1.76
CA ALA A 40 -18.42 -3.69 -1.94
C ALA A 40 -17.21 -4.53 -1.48
N GLN A 41 -15.98 -4.04 -1.69
CA GLN A 41 -14.78 -4.70 -1.17
C GLN A 41 -14.75 -4.74 0.37
N THR A 42 -15.13 -3.66 1.03
CA THR A 42 -15.21 -3.61 2.50
C THR A 42 -16.26 -4.59 3.02
N ARG A 43 -17.44 -4.61 2.41
CA ARG A 43 -18.50 -5.58 2.71
C ARG A 43 -17.98 -7.02 2.57
N ASN A 44 -17.33 -7.34 1.47
CA ASN A 44 -16.77 -8.67 1.21
C ASN A 44 -15.68 -9.07 2.20
N ASN A 45 -14.85 -8.11 2.65
CA ASN A 45 -13.84 -8.36 3.69
C ASN A 45 -14.49 -8.72 5.03
N TYR A 46 -15.59 -8.05 5.41
CA TYR A 46 -16.36 -8.41 6.62
C TYR A 46 -16.96 -9.81 6.51
N LEU A 47 -17.57 -10.13 5.37
CA LEU A 47 -18.14 -11.47 5.17
C LEU A 47 -17.06 -12.55 5.19
N SER A 48 -15.90 -12.31 4.61
CA SER A 48 -14.78 -13.26 4.65
C SER A 48 -14.29 -13.49 6.09
N TRP A 49 -14.21 -12.45 6.90
CA TRP A 49 -13.88 -12.56 8.31
C TRP A 49 -14.96 -13.33 9.09
N LEU A 50 -16.24 -13.04 8.84
CA LEU A 50 -17.36 -13.75 9.47
C LEU A 50 -17.37 -15.23 9.11
N ARG A 51 -16.99 -15.60 7.88
CA ARG A 51 -16.86 -17.01 7.46
C ARG A 51 -15.77 -17.74 8.26
N ILE A 52 -14.62 -17.07 8.51
CA ILE A 52 -13.56 -17.63 9.34
C ILE A 52 -14.06 -17.80 10.78
N PHE A 53 -14.71 -16.77 11.32
CA PHE A 53 -15.26 -16.80 12.68
C PHE A 53 -16.35 -17.88 12.84
N ALA A 54 -17.30 -18.00 11.91
CA ALA A 54 -18.32 -19.04 11.91
C ALA A 54 -17.71 -20.46 11.81
N GLY A 55 -16.63 -20.60 11.02
CA GLY A 55 -15.88 -21.86 10.96
C GLY A 55 -15.19 -22.22 12.29
N TYR A 56 -14.67 -21.22 13.01
CA TYR A 56 -14.15 -21.43 14.36
C TYR A 56 -15.24 -21.90 15.33
N LEU A 57 -16.41 -21.24 15.33
CA LEU A 57 -17.52 -21.60 16.20
C LEU A 57 -18.01 -23.04 15.95
N LEU A 58 -18.14 -23.41 14.67
CA LEU A 58 -18.52 -24.78 14.27
C LEU A 58 -17.49 -25.82 14.73
N LYS A 59 -16.19 -25.54 14.51
CA LYS A 59 -15.10 -26.44 14.92
C LYS A 59 -15.07 -26.71 16.42
N HIS A 60 -15.48 -25.73 17.23
CA HIS A 60 -15.51 -25.84 18.69
C HIS A 60 -16.89 -26.22 19.27
N GLY A 61 -17.84 -26.62 18.42
CA GLY A 61 -19.17 -27.09 18.85
C GLY A 61 -20.07 -26.00 19.44
N TYR A 62 -19.76 -24.71 19.21
CA TYR A 62 -20.62 -23.62 19.66
C TYR A 62 -21.86 -23.42 18.77
N VAL A 63 -21.84 -23.93 17.56
CA VAL A 63 -22.94 -23.95 16.60
C VAL A 63 -22.94 -25.26 15.84
N ASP A 64 -24.12 -25.75 15.44
CA ASP A 64 -24.27 -27.03 14.75
C ASP A 64 -24.05 -26.95 13.24
N LYS A 65 -24.09 -25.76 12.67
CA LYS A 65 -23.91 -25.50 11.24
C LYS A 65 -23.21 -24.17 10.97
N LYS A 66 -22.66 -24.04 9.77
CA LYS A 66 -21.97 -22.83 9.35
C LYS A 66 -22.99 -21.73 9.00
N VAL A 67 -23.19 -20.80 9.92
CA VAL A 67 -24.21 -19.75 9.85
C VAL A 67 -24.01 -18.71 8.71
N THR A 68 -22.87 -18.79 8.00
CA THR A 68 -22.56 -17.93 6.85
C THR A 68 -22.86 -18.57 5.49
N ASP A 69 -23.34 -19.82 5.47
CA ASP A 69 -23.63 -20.51 4.22
C ASP A 69 -24.80 -19.83 3.48
N GLY A 70 -24.67 -19.73 2.16
CA GLY A 70 -25.65 -19.07 1.30
C GLY A 70 -25.64 -17.54 1.36
N ILE A 71 -24.63 -16.91 1.98
CA ILE A 71 -24.41 -15.47 1.88
C ILE A 71 -23.30 -15.23 0.85
N ASP A 72 -23.63 -14.61 -0.29
CA ASP A 72 -22.72 -14.45 -1.39
C ASP A 72 -21.83 -13.21 -1.30
N LEU A 73 -20.64 -13.31 -1.88
CA LEU A 73 -19.78 -12.17 -2.11
C LEU A 73 -20.30 -11.35 -3.30
N ILE A 74 -20.22 -10.04 -3.20
CA ILE A 74 -20.41 -9.18 -4.38
C ILE A 74 -19.31 -9.47 -5.40
N PRO A 75 -19.67 -9.73 -6.67
CA PRO A 75 -18.68 -10.11 -7.70
C PRO A 75 -17.56 -9.09 -7.86
N LYS A 76 -16.32 -9.56 -8.02
CA LYS A 76 -15.14 -8.71 -8.18
C LYS A 76 -15.18 -7.79 -9.43
N ARG A 77 -15.95 -8.17 -10.46
CA ARG A 77 -16.13 -7.36 -11.68
C ARG A 77 -16.74 -6.00 -11.39
N SER A 78 -17.50 -5.88 -10.30
CA SER A 78 -18.08 -4.62 -9.82
C SER A 78 -17.11 -3.76 -9.00
N ILE A 79 -15.90 -4.27 -8.71
CA ILE A 79 -14.94 -3.66 -7.80
C ILE A 79 -13.70 -3.24 -8.59
N LYS A 80 -13.85 -2.31 -9.54
CA LYS A 80 -12.68 -1.72 -10.20
C LYS A 80 -11.99 -0.74 -9.26
N LYS A 81 -10.83 -1.12 -8.74
CA LYS A 81 -9.97 -0.19 -8.02
C LYS A 81 -9.19 0.64 -9.03
N GLN A 82 -9.58 1.89 -9.20
CA GLN A 82 -8.83 2.83 -10.02
C GLN A 82 -7.52 3.18 -9.32
N ARG A 83 -6.40 2.96 -10.00
CA ARG A 83 -5.07 3.40 -9.54
C ARG A 83 -4.93 4.90 -9.80
N THR A 84 -4.44 5.62 -8.80
CA THR A 84 -4.22 7.05 -8.93
C THR A 84 -2.75 7.31 -9.23
N VAL A 85 -2.46 7.70 -10.45
CA VAL A 85 -1.12 8.11 -10.91
C VAL A 85 -1.04 9.63 -10.81
N ILE A 86 0.03 10.13 -10.18
CA ILE A 86 0.33 11.55 -10.09
C ILE A 86 0.93 12.01 -11.42
N SER A 87 0.47 13.13 -11.96
CA SER A 87 0.97 13.67 -13.22
C SER A 87 2.45 14.08 -13.11
N GLU A 88 3.17 14.09 -14.23
CA GLU A 88 4.58 14.48 -14.26
C GLU A 88 4.77 15.93 -13.79
N SER A 89 3.91 16.84 -14.22
CA SER A 89 3.93 18.24 -13.77
C SER A 89 3.74 18.37 -12.26
N ASP A 90 2.85 17.55 -11.67
CA ASP A 90 2.63 17.56 -10.22
C ASP A 90 3.79 16.89 -9.46
N LEU A 91 4.48 15.89 -10.04
CA LEU A 91 5.71 15.34 -9.47
C LEU A 91 6.83 16.37 -9.42
N ILE A 92 6.98 17.20 -10.47
CA ILE A 92 7.94 18.31 -10.50
C ILE A 92 7.61 19.33 -9.41
N ARG A 93 6.36 19.78 -9.32
CA ARG A 93 5.89 20.70 -8.28
C ARG A 93 6.12 20.15 -6.87
N LEU A 94 5.86 18.84 -6.65
CA LEU A 94 6.11 18.15 -5.39
C LEU A 94 7.60 18.17 -5.01
N GLN A 95 8.46 17.85 -5.98
CA GLN A 95 9.90 17.82 -5.78
C GLN A 95 10.45 19.21 -5.42
N GLU A 96 10.10 20.24 -6.16
CA GLU A 96 10.53 21.61 -5.92
C GLU A 96 10.08 22.12 -4.55
N TYR A 97 8.81 21.91 -4.21
CA TYR A 97 8.27 22.24 -2.91
C TYR A 97 9.02 21.55 -1.77
N LEU A 98 9.25 20.24 -1.85
CA LEU A 98 9.88 19.48 -0.78
C LEU A 98 11.39 19.75 -0.68
N LYS A 99 12.09 20.06 -1.77
CA LYS A 99 13.51 20.48 -1.73
C LYS A 99 13.71 21.69 -0.83
N THR A 100 12.75 22.60 -0.80
CA THR A 100 12.83 23.81 0.02
C THR A 100 12.22 23.66 1.40
N LYS A 101 11.17 22.84 1.55
CA LYS A 101 10.40 22.76 2.80
C LYS A 101 10.78 21.58 3.68
N ASN A 102 11.03 20.41 3.12
CA ASN A 102 11.38 19.21 3.90
C ASN A 102 12.05 18.14 3.04
N LYS A 103 13.37 18.18 2.94
CA LYS A 103 14.17 17.20 2.19
C LYS A 103 14.03 15.77 2.75
N ARG A 104 13.81 15.61 4.06
CA ARG A 104 13.61 14.29 4.67
C ARG A 104 12.31 13.65 4.26
N PHE A 105 11.24 14.45 4.13
CA PHE A 105 9.99 13.93 3.56
C PHE A 105 10.13 13.64 2.07
N LEU A 106 10.92 14.44 1.32
CA LEU A 106 11.26 14.12 -0.07
C LEU A 106 12.00 12.78 -0.18
N LEU A 107 12.90 12.47 0.76
CA LEU A 107 13.57 11.17 0.84
C LEU A 107 12.57 10.02 1.00
N ALA A 108 11.57 10.17 1.88
CA ALA A 108 10.50 9.18 2.03
C ALA A 108 9.68 9.02 0.72
N CYS A 109 9.42 10.13 0.01
CA CYS A 109 8.78 10.11 -1.30
C CYS A 109 9.61 9.34 -2.33
N TYR A 110 10.93 9.55 -2.37
CA TYR A 110 11.83 8.86 -3.29
C TYR A 110 11.91 7.36 -2.99
N ILE A 111 12.02 6.95 -1.73
CA ILE A 111 12.01 5.54 -1.35
C ILE A 111 10.70 4.87 -1.79
N LEU A 112 9.57 5.52 -1.58
CA LEU A 112 8.27 5.00 -2.01
C LEU A 112 8.16 4.90 -3.54
N PHE A 113 8.66 5.91 -4.27
CA PHE A 113 8.55 6.03 -5.72
C PHE A 113 9.53 5.11 -6.47
N TYR A 114 10.81 5.04 -6.06
CA TYR A 114 11.85 4.28 -6.77
C TYR A 114 12.01 2.84 -6.26
N CYS A 115 11.83 2.62 -4.95
CA CYS A 115 12.00 1.29 -4.37
C CYS A 115 10.66 0.58 -4.10
N PHE A 116 9.53 1.24 -4.30
CA PHE A 116 8.19 0.69 -4.10
C PHE A 116 7.94 0.11 -2.69
N VAL A 117 8.72 0.57 -1.70
CA VAL A 117 8.60 0.16 -0.30
C VAL A 117 7.30 0.68 0.28
N ARG A 118 6.55 -0.17 0.99
CA ARG A 118 5.27 0.26 1.60
C ARG A 118 5.51 1.22 2.75
N PRO A 119 4.61 2.20 3.01
CA PRO A 119 4.79 3.18 4.09
C PRO A 119 5.09 2.55 5.45
N LYS A 120 4.45 1.43 5.79
CA LYS A 120 4.74 0.69 7.01
C LYS A 120 6.18 0.17 7.02
N GLU A 121 6.66 -0.39 5.91
CA GLU A 121 8.03 -0.89 5.79
C GLU A 121 9.03 0.26 5.85
N ILE A 122 8.74 1.42 5.21
CA ILE A 122 9.58 2.64 5.29
C ILE A 122 9.80 3.08 6.75
N SER A 123 8.79 2.93 7.61
CA SER A 123 8.89 3.32 9.02
C SER A 123 9.86 2.47 9.84
N TYR A 124 10.25 1.30 9.34
CA TYR A 124 11.21 0.40 10.00
C TYR A 124 12.62 0.45 9.41
N ILE A 125 12.83 1.13 8.28
CA ILE A 125 14.15 1.24 7.65
C ILE A 125 15.12 1.92 8.60
N ARG A 126 16.28 1.30 8.78
CA ARG A 126 17.42 1.86 9.51
C ARG A 126 18.47 2.38 8.54
N ILE A 127 19.33 3.24 9.03
CA ILE A 127 20.43 3.80 8.21
C ILE A 127 21.36 2.68 7.72
N GLY A 128 21.64 1.69 8.58
CA GLY A 128 22.49 0.55 8.23
C GLY A 128 21.92 -0.41 7.21
N ASP A 129 20.62 -0.31 6.88
CA ASP A 129 20.00 -1.16 5.85
C ASP A 129 20.42 -0.74 4.42
N PHE A 130 21.04 0.42 4.27
CA PHE A 130 21.55 0.92 2.99
C PHE A 130 23.00 0.46 2.75
N ASN A 131 23.20 -0.32 1.71
CA ASN A 131 24.53 -0.59 1.19
C ASN A 131 24.83 0.36 0.03
N VAL A 132 25.48 1.48 0.33
CA VAL A 132 25.79 2.54 -0.65
C VAL A 132 26.67 2.02 -1.77
N LYS A 133 27.66 1.16 -1.45
CA LYS A 133 28.60 0.61 -2.42
C LYS A 133 27.92 -0.32 -3.41
N ALA A 134 27.02 -1.17 -2.92
CA ALA A 134 26.26 -2.10 -3.76
C ALA A 134 25.02 -1.45 -4.41
N GLY A 135 24.62 -0.26 -3.98
CA GLY A 135 23.40 0.39 -4.45
C GLY A 135 22.14 -0.35 -4.04
N THR A 136 22.09 -0.91 -2.82
CA THR A 136 20.97 -1.74 -2.37
C THR A 136 20.41 -1.32 -1.01
N LEU A 137 19.13 -1.62 -0.81
CA LEU A 137 18.39 -1.48 0.46
C LEU A 137 17.92 -2.86 0.90
N LEU A 138 18.29 -3.26 2.10
CA LEU A 138 17.77 -4.46 2.76
C LEU A 138 16.45 -4.14 3.49
N LEU A 139 15.43 -4.96 3.27
CA LEU A 139 14.20 -4.96 4.04
C LEU A 139 14.10 -6.26 4.83
N HIS A 140 14.04 -6.17 6.15
CA HIS A 140 13.98 -7.33 7.04
C HIS A 140 12.60 -7.97 7.04
N SER A 141 12.57 -9.30 7.06
CA SER A 141 11.37 -10.16 7.05
C SER A 141 10.33 -9.79 8.10
N ASP A 142 10.77 -9.39 9.30
CA ASP A 142 9.90 -9.05 10.43
C ASP A 142 8.91 -7.92 10.10
N TYR A 143 9.27 -7.04 9.18
CA TYR A 143 8.49 -5.86 8.84
C TYR A 143 7.85 -5.95 7.45
N THR A 144 8.23 -6.95 6.64
CA THR A 144 7.66 -7.14 5.31
C THR A 144 6.32 -7.88 5.37
N LYS A 145 5.43 -7.56 4.43
CA LYS A 145 4.12 -8.22 4.35
C LYS A 145 4.21 -9.74 4.12
N ASN A 146 5.28 -10.18 3.46
CA ASN A 146 5.43 -11.58 3.03
C ASN A 146 6.36 -12.38 3.96
N HIS A 147 6.82 -11.77 5.08
CA HIS A 147 7.73 -12.36 6.04
C HIS A 147 9.01 -12.95 5.39
N LYS A 148 9.55 -12.27 4.39
CA LYS A 148 10.79 -12.61 3.69
C LYS A 148 11.68 -11.38 3.61
N ASP A 149 12.98 -11.57 3.80
CA ASP A 149 13.96 -10.53 3.51
C ASP A 149 13.92 -10.16 2.03
N ALA A 150 14.17 -8.90 1.73
CA ALA A 150 14.21 -8.43 0.37
C ALA A 150 15.34 -7.42 0.18
N VAL A 151 16.11 -7.60 -0.88
CA VAL A 151 17.14 -6.65 -1.32
C VAL A 151 16.59 -5.90 -2.52
N LEU A 152 16.51 -4.58 -2.40
CA LEU A 152 16.00 -3.69 -3.44
C LEU A 152 17.11 -2.85 -4.03
N THR A 153 17.04 -2.59 -5.32
CA THR A 153 17.92 -1.62 -5.97
C THR A 153 17.50 -0.21 -5.58
N ILE A 154 18.46 0.63 -5.21
CA ILE A 154 18.20 2.03 -4.88
C ILE A 154 18.67 2.95 -6.02
N ASN A 155 17.81 3.93 -6.32
CA ASN A 155 18.15 4.98 -7.27
C ASN A 155 19.20 5.92 -6.66
N ARG A 156 20.17 6.37 -7.48
CA ARG A 156 21.23 7.30 -7.07
C ARG A 156 20.70 8.55 -6.36
N LYS A 157 19.56 9.09 -6.78
CA LYS A 157 18.90 10.25 -6.14
C LYS A 157 18.58 10.03 -4.66
N ILE A 158 18.36 8.77 -4.23
CA ILE A 158 18.12 8.44 -2.82
C ILE A 158 19.41 8.64 -2.03
N ILE A 159 20.53 8.12 -2.51
CA ILE A 159 21.84 8.26 -1.85
C ILE A 159 22.25 9.72 -1.77
N GLU A 160 22.15 10.45 -2.87
CA GLU A 160 22.45 11.89 -2.92
C GLU A 160 21.65 12.67 -1.89
N LEU A 161 20.35 12.36 -1.78
CA LEU A 161 19.47 13.05 -0.83
C LEU A 161 19.74 12.62 0.62
N MET A 162 20.15 11.37 0.88
CA MET A 162 20.59 10.92 2.20
C MET A 162 21.86 11.65 2.65
N ILE A 163 22.80 11.87 1.72
CA ILE A 163 24.03 12.66 1.99
C ILE A 163 23.66 14.10 2.28
N ASP A 164 22.83 14.72 1.44
CA ASP A 164 22.36 16.10 1.59
C ASP A 164 21.57 16.35 2.90
N CYS A 165 20.84 15.34 3.37
CA CYS A 165 20.15 15.37 4.67
C CYS A 165 21.06 15.04 5.86
N GLY A 166 22.33 14.70 5.65
CA GLY A 166 23.26 14.26 6.69
C GLY A 166 22.87 12.95 7.36
N SER A 167 22.13 12.06 6.65
CA SER A 167 21.59 10.84 7.25
C SER A 167 22.70 9.89 7.73
N PHE A 168 23.83 9.84 7.05
CA PHE A 168 24.97 8.97 7.40
C PHE A 168 25.80 9.46 8.57
N SER A 169 25.51 10.64 9.11
CA SER A 169 26.17 11.14 10.34
C SER A 169 25.53 10.57 11.62
N TYR A 170 24.42 9.85 11.50
CA TYR A 170 23.76 9.19 12.62
C TYR A 170 24.17 7.72 12.73
N PRO A 171 24.04 7.09 13.92
CA PRO A 171 24.30 5.66 14.11
C PRO A 171 23.53 4.78 13.13
N SER A 172 24.14 3.69 12.68
CA SER A 172 23.57 2.79 11.68
C SER A 172 22.31 2.06 12.13
N ASP A 173 22.13 1.86 13.44
CA ASP A 173 20.96 1.24 14.06
C ASP A 173 19.77 2.17 14.23
N TYR A 174 19.93 3.48 13.96
CA TYR A 174 18.84 4.45 14.04
C TYR A 174 17.85 4.27 12.87
N TYR A 175 16.55 4.41 13.21
CA TYR A 175 15.51 4.51 12.20
C TYR A 175 15.72 5.75 11.34
N LEU A 176 15.63 5.60 10.03
CA LEU A 176 15.82 6.71 9.08
C LEU A 176 14.79 7.84 9.29
N PHE A 177 13.58 7.46 9.72
CA PHE A 177 12.45 8.39 9.96
C PHE A 177 11.90 8.23 11.38
N SER A 178 12.54 8.85 12.35
CA SER A 178 12.11 8.94 13.75
C SER A 178 11.29 10.22 13.98
N ASP A 179 11.46 10.87 15.12
CA ASP A 179 10.74 12.08 15.48
C ASP A 179 10.97 13.21 14.48
N GLY A 180 9.87 13.79 13.97
CA GLY A 180 9.95 14.87 12.99
C GLY A 180 10.62 14.48 11.68
N LEU A 181 10.57 13.19 11.30
CA LEU A 181 11.24 12.59 10.15
C LEU A 181 12.79 12.67 10.20
N THR A 182 13.35 12.99 11.35
CA THR A 182 14.79 13.01 11.58
C THR A 182 15.25 11.61 12.00
N PRO A 183 16.45 11.15 11.59
CA PRO A 183 16.98 9.89 12.08
C PRO A 183 17.07 9.83 13.59
N GLY A 184 16.73 8.70 14.19
CA GLY A 184 16.75 8.55 15.65
C GLY A 184 16.45 7.13 16.14
N PRO A 185 16.67 6.86 17.44
CA PRO A 185 16.54 5.53 18.03
C PRO A 185 15.07 5.08 18.21
N LYS A 186 14.10 6.01 18.15
CA LYS A 186 12.70 5.69 18.38
C LYS A 186 11.98 5.39 17.08
N TRP A 187 11.35 4.21 17.01
CA TRP A 187 10.43 3.91 15.94
C TRP A 187 9.21 4.84 15.94
N ARG A 188 8.78 5.25 14.76
CA ARG A 188 7.54 6.03 14.53
C ARG A 188 6.69 5.35 13.47
N SER A 189 5.37 5.33 13.71
CA SER A 189 4.46 4.66 12.76
C SER A 189 4.37 5.39 11.43
N GLU A 190 3.98 4.65 10.39
CA GLU A 190 3.74 5.16 9.03
C GLU A 190 2.70 6.29 8.94
N LYS A 191 1.94 6.52 10.02
CA LYS A 191 0.96 7.63 10.07
C LYS A 191 1.63 8.98 9.83
N GLN A 192 2.87 9.16 10.30
CA GLN A 192 3.62 10.40 10.10
C GLN A 192 3.72 10.81 8.62
N PHE A 193 3.90 9.85 7.70
CA PHE A 193 3.98 10.13 6.27
C PHE A 193 2.63 10.57 5.70
N ARG A 194 1.54 9.86 6.07
CA ARG A 194 0.18 10.21 5.66
C ARG A 194 -0.23 11.57 6.19
N ASP A 195 0.07 11.85 7.44
CA ASP A 195 -0.32 13.08 8.11
C ASP A 195 0.46 14.26 7.53
N TYR A 196 1.78 14.13 7.28
CA TYR A 196 2.57 15.15 6.59
C TYR A 196 2.05 15.40 5.17
N TRP A 197 1.76 14.32 4.40
CA TRP A 197 1.18 14.45 3.07
C TRP A 197 -0.14 15.24 3.10
N THR A 198 -1.03 14.90 4.02
CA THR A 198 -2.38 15.47 4.10
C THR A 198 -2.35 16.93 4.54
N HIS A 199 -1.58 17.23 5.57
CA HIS A 199 -1.62 18.56 6.19
C HIS A 199 -0.70 19.57 5.52
N TYR A 200 0.41 19.13 4.94
CA TYR A 200 1.38 20.02 4.32
C TYR A 200 1.42 19.92 2.80
N VAL A 201 1.66 18.74 2.24
CA VAL A 201 1.84 18.58 0.79
C VAL A 201 0.54 18.89 0.05
N ARG A 202 -0.51 18.11 0.34
CA ARG A 202 -1.78 18.24 -0.36
C ARG A 202 -2.39 19.64 -0.22
N LYS A 203 -2.33 20.20 0.99
CA LYS A 203 -2.88 21.54 1.26
C LYS A 203 -2.12 22.62 0.49
N ASN A 204 -0.78 22.65 0.58
CA ASN A 204 0.01 23.73 -0.01
C ASN A 204 0.11 23.63 -1.54
N LEU A 205 0.15 22.42 -2.10
CA LEU A 205 0.16 22.22 -3.54
C LEU A 205 -1.24 22.15 -4.16
N ARG A 206 -2.30 22.22 -3.34
CA ARG A 206 -3.71 22.07 -3.76
C ARG A 206 -3.97 20.79 -4.56
N PHE A 207 -3.32 19.69 -4.12
CA PHE A 207 -3.50 18.39 -4.77
C PHE A 207 -4.88 17.81 -4.49
N PRO A 208 -5.47 17.07 -5.45
CA PRO A 208 -6.76 16.42 -5.26
C PRO A 208 -6.74 15.38 -4.13
N VAL A 209 -7.89 15.13 -3.53
CA VAL A 209 -8.03 14.13 -2.42
C VAL A 209 -7.61 12.72 -2.85
N SER A 210 -7.73 12.41 -4.13
CA SER A 210 -7.28 11.15 -4.73
C SER A 210 -5.77 10.96 -4.64
N TYR A 211 -4.96 12.03 -4.66
CA TYR A 211 -3.51 11.96 -4.48
C TYR A 211 -3.18 11.70 -3.01
N LYS A 212 -2.72 10.51 -2.74
CA LYS A 212 -2.27 10.05 -1.42
C LYS A 212 -0.76 9.82 -1.44
N PHE A 213 -0.13 9.80 -0.29
CA PHE A 213 1.29 9.44 -0.20
C PHE A 213 1.57 8.11 -0.92
N TYR A 214 0.70 7.11 -0.73
CA TYR A 214 0.82 5.80 -1.41
C TYR A 214 0.71 5.88 -2.94
N SER A 215 0.09 6.91 -3.50
CA SER A 215 -0.01 7.11 -4.97
C SER A 215 1.35 7.24 -5.64
N LEU A 216 2.40 7.66 -4.90
CA LEU A 216 3.77 7.68 -5.39
C LEU A 216 4.28 6.29 -5.78
N LYS A 217 3.90 5.22 -5.05
CA LYS A 217 4.23 3.85 -5.44
C LYS A 217 3.59 3.47 -6.77
N ASP A 218 2.27 3.71 -6.88
CA ASP A 218 1.54 3.41 -8.11
C ASP A 218 2.11 4.22 -9.30
N THR A 219 2.46 5.48 -9.07
CA THR A 219 3.11 6.35 -10.05
C THR A 219 4.49 5.83 -10.44
N GLY A 220 5.32 5.45 -9.48
CA GLY A 220 6.68 4.94 -9.73
C GLY A 220 6.67 3.64 -10.56
N VAL A 221 5.80 2.69 -10.22
CA VAL A 221 5.63 1.45 -11.02
C VAL A 221 5.23 1.78 -12.45
N THR A 222 4.20 2.63 -12.63
CA THR A 222 3.73 3.06 -13.96
C THR A 222 4.82 3.78 -14.74
N SER A 223 5.60 4.65 -14.07
CA SER A 223 6.69 5.40 -14.73
C SER A 223 7.82 4.49 -15.21
N MET A 224 8.20 3.47 -14.43
CA MET A 224 9.23 2.51 -14.84
C MET A 224 8.75 1.67 -16.04
N LEU A 225 7.49 1.24 -16.06
CA LEU A 225 6.92 0.50 -17.19
C LEU A 225 6.81 1.38 -18.44
N ARG A 226 6.44 2.66 -18.30
CA ARG A 226 6.46 3.63 -19.42
C ARG A 226 7.87 3.89 -19.94
N ALA A 227 8.88 3.89 -19.06
CA ALA A 227 10.30 3.97 -19.43
C ALA A 227 10.83 2.64 -20.03
N ARG A 228 9.95 1.65 -20.26
CA ARG A 228 10.26 0.34 -20.86
C ARG A 228 11.28 -0.50 -20.08
N ILE A 229 11.33 -0.31 -18.75
CA ILE A 229 11.99 -1.27 -17.89
C ILE A 229 11.15 -2.55 -17.92
N ASP A 230 11.81 -3.70 -18.07
CA ASP A 230 11.11 -4.97 -18.24
C ASP A 230 10.19 -5.31 -17.06
N ASN A 231 9.07 -5.98 -17.35
CA ASN A 231 8.03 -6.26 -16.38
C ASN A 231 8.51 -7.16 -15.22
N ILE A 232 9.52 -8.01 -15.47
CA ILE A 232 10.06 -8.92 -14.44
C ILE A 232 10.87 -8.12 -13.43
N SER A 233 11.77 -7.25 -13.90
CA SER A 233 12.54 -6.35 -13.03
C SER A 233 11.64 -5.45 -12.19
N VAL A 234 10.58 -4.88 -12.78
CA VAL A 234 9.61 -4.06 -12.04
C VAL A 234 8.80 -4.90 -11.05
N ARG A 235 8.39 -6.12 -11.40
CA ARG A 235 7.72 -7.06 -10.51
C ARG A 235 8.57 -7.37 -9.28
N ASP A 236 9.84 -7.69 -9.50
CA ASP A 236 10.77 -8.08 -8.44
C ASP A 236 11.10 -6.91 -7.53
N GLN A 237 11.38 -5.73 -8.10
CA GLN A 237 11.56 -4.49 -7.36
C GLN A 237 10.32 -4.13 -6.52
N ALA A 238 9.10 -4.32 -7.07
CA ALA A 238 7.85 -4.05 -6.37
C ALA A 238 7.45 -5.18 -5.40
N ARG A 239 8.14 -6.32 -5.44
CA ARG A 239 7.85 -7.53 -4.65
C ARG A 239 6.40 -7.98 -4.84
N HIS A 240 5.95 -7.98 -6.11
CA HIS A 240 4.64 -8.50 -6.46
C HIS A 240 4.70 -10.03 -6.54
N SER A 241 3.71 -10.70 -5.97
CA SER A 241 3.62 -12.16 -5.96
C SER A 241 3.31 -12.78 -7.33
N SER A 242 2.87 -11.97 -8.28
CA SER A 242 2.54 -12.36 -9.65
C SER A 242 2.80 -11.22 -10.63
N ILE A 243 3.19 -11.58 -11.85
CA ILE A 243 3.33 -10.62 -12.97
C ILE A 243 1.99 -9.91 -13.27
N LEU A 244 0.86 -10.59 -13.09
CA LEU A 244 -0.48 -10.03 -13.27
C LEU A 244 -0.75 -8.80 -12.40
N ILE A 245 -0.09 -8.71 -11.24
CA ILE A 245 -0.21 -7.53 -10.37
C ILE A 245 0.56 -6.35 -10.99
N THR A 246 1.68 -6.61 -11.65
CA THR A 246 2.48 -5.59 -12.35
C THR A 246 1.79 -5.16 -13.64
N ASP A 247 1.15 -6.08 -14.32
CA ASP A 247 0.44 -5.84 -15.58
C ASP A 247 -0.70 -4.82 -15.44
N ILE A 248 -1.33 -4.72 -14.28
CA ILE A 248 -2.35 -3.68 -13.97
C ILE A 248 -1.82 -2.25 -14.20
N TYR A 249 -0.49 -2.07 -14.12
CA TYR A 249 0.19 -0.78 -14.32
C TYR A 249 0.76 -0.60 -15.72
N THR A 250 0.73 -1.67 -16.54
CA THR A 250 1.27 -1.64 -17.90
C THR A 250 0.35 -0.79 -18.79
N PRO A 251 0.85 0.25 -19.46
CA PRO A 251 0.09 0.97 -20.47
C PRO A 251 -0.17 0.04 -21.65
N HIS A 252 -1.42 -0.31 -21.88
CA HIS A 252 -1.83 -1.07 -23.05
C HIS A 252 -2.26 -0.09 -24.13
N ASP A 253 -1.30 0.47 -24.87
CA ASP A 253 -1.56 1.29 -26.05
C ASP A 253 -1.89 0.38 -27.24
N ILE A 254 -3.15 -0.07 -27.30
CA ILE A 254 -3.65 -0.95 -28.37
C ILE A 254 -3.87 -0.17 -29.68
N GLU A 255 -3.98 1.15 -29.60
CA GLU A 255 -4.33 2.00 -30.75
C GLU A 255 -3.11 2.44 -31.58
N GLN A 256 -1.89 2.25 -31.10
CA GLN A 256 -0.67 2.62 -31.82
C GLN A 256 0.26 1.44 -32.02
N ALA A 257 0.87 1.40 -33.20
CA ALA A 257 1.88 0.38 -33.51
C ALA A 257 3.07 0.49 -32.52
N ASN A 258 3.50 -0.64 -31.97
CA ASN A 258 4.64 -0.66 -31.07
C ASN A 258 5.95 -0.48 -31.85
N PRO A 259 6.67 0.65 -31.66
CA PRO A 259 7.88 0.94 -32.44
C PRO A 259 9.06 -0.01 -32.19
N ILE A 260 9.05 -0.76 -31.08
CA ILE A 260 10.05 -1.79 -30.80
C ILE A 260 9.76 -3.01 -31.68
N ILE A 261 8.48 -3.43 -31.78
CA ILE A 261 8.08 -4.55 -32.63
C ILE A 261 8.32 -4.18 -34.10
N GLN A 262 8.00 -2.94 -34.48
CA GLN A 262 8.25 -2.48 -35.87
C GLN A 262 9.73 -2.48 -36.26
N LYS A 263 10.64 -2.25 -35.30
CA LYS A 263 12.08 -2.21 -35.54
C LYS A 263 12.79 -3.52 -35.19
N PHE A 264 12.02 -4.51 -34.71
CA PHE A 264 12.58 -5.82 -34.40
C PHE A 264 12.98 -6.51 -35.71
N ASP A 265 14.29 -6.68 -35.89
CA ASP A 265 14.88 -7.33 -37.04
C ASP A 265 15.80 -8.46 -36.55
N THR A 266 15.57 -9.66 -37.01
CA THR A 266 16.36 -10.83 -36.72
C THR A 266 16.46 -11.70 -37.95
N VAL A 267 17.50 -12.51 -38.04
CA VAL A 267 17.64 -13.49 -39.12
C VAL A 267 16.58 -14.56 -38.94
N PHE A 268 15.55 -14.49 -39.81
CA PHE A 268 14.48 -15.48 -39.86
C PHE A 268 14.42 -16.03 -41.28
#